data_5bcf19bec4223e831afac5fa5dc69421
#
_entry.id   5bcf19bec4223e831afac5fa5dc69421
#
_cell.length_a   1.000
_cell.length_b   1.000
_cell.length_c   1.000
_cell.angle_alpha   90.00
_cell.angle_beta   90.00
_cell.angle_gamma   90.00
#
_symmetry.space_group_name_H-M   'P 1'
#
loop_
_entity.id
_entity.type
_entity.pdbx_description
1 polymer ?
#
loop_
_entity_poly.entity_id
_entity_poly.type
_entity_poly.pdbx_seq_one_letter_code
_entity_poly.pdbx_strand_id
1 'polypeptide(L)'
;MIYSIEELKARVTPVAKKYGLRAVYVFGSYARNEATDNSDIDILIDREGSKVKSLFQMGGLYNDLCESIGKEVDLVTLQTLEQESTQERSPWFIDNLRRDMVKIYE
;
A
#
# COMPACT_ATOMS: atom_id res chain seq x y z
N MET A 1 -16.40 3.14 8.79
CA MET A 1 -16.24 1.69 8.73
C MET A 1 -14.78 1.31 8.79
N ILE A 2 -14.42 0.36 9.63
CA ILE A 2 -13.03 -0.09 9.79
C ILE A 2 -12.93 -1.49 9.21
N TYR A 3 -12.00 -1.67 8.26
CA TYR A 3 -11.77 -2.98 7.65
C TYR A 3 -10.78 -3.79 8.49
N SER A 4 -10.99 -5.11 8.53
CA SER A 4 -9.97 -6.01 9.04
C SER A 4 -8.88 -6.21 7.97
N ILE A 5 -7.73 -6.75 8.37
CA ILE A 5 -6.67 -7.10 7.42
C ILE A 5 -7.18 -8.11 6.39
N GLU A 6 -8.01 -9.06 6.82
CA GLU A 6 -8.61 -10.05 5.92
C GLU A 6 -9.51 -9.41 4.87
N GLU A 7 -10.31 -8.42 5.27
CA GLU A 7 -11.17 -7.69 4.34
C GLU A 7 -10.36 -6.88 3.35
N LEU A 8 -9.29 -6.22 3.80
CA LEU A 8 -8.39 -5.47 2.92
C LEU A 8 -7.73 -6.39 1.92
N LYS A 9 -7.27 -7.55 2.37
CA LYS A 9 -6.67 -8.56 1.50
C LYS A 9 -7.63 -8.97 0.39
N ALA A 10 -8.88 -9.26 0.73
CA ALA A 10 -9.89 -9.67 -0.23
C ALA A 10 -10.17 -8.58 -1.26
N ARG A 11 -10.18 -7.32 -0.86
CA ARG A 11 -10.48 -6.21 -1.75
C ARG A 11 -9.29 -5.81 -2.61
N VAL A 12 -8.08 -5.97 -2.12
CA VAL A 12 -6.85 -5.59 -2.83
C VAL A 12 -6.41 -6.65 -3.83
N THR A 13 -6.64 -7.91 -3.54
CA THR A 13 -6.16 -9.03 -4.36
C THR A 13 -6.55 -8.93 -5.83
N PRO A 14 -7.83 -8.66 -6.20
CA PRO A 14 -8.18 -8.55 -7.63
C PRO A 14 -7.45 -7.42 -8.33
N VAL A 15 -7.26 -6.29 -7.64
CA VAL A 15 -6.56 -5.14 -8.21
C VAL A 15 -5.08 -5.45 -8.39
N ALA A 16 -4.46 -6.07 -7.38
CA ALA A 16 -3.06 -6.45 -7.46
C ALA A 16 -2.80 -7.41 -8.62
N LYS A 17 -3.68 -8.37 -8.83
CA LYS A 17 -3.58 -9.31 -9.95
C LYS A 17 -3.73 -8.63 -11.29
N LYS A 18 -4.68 -7.70 -11.40
CA LYS A 18 -4.93 -6.95 -12.63
C LYS A 18 -3.68 -6.20 -13.09
N TYR A 19 -2.94 -5.61 -12.17
CA TYR A 19 -1.73 -4.84 -12.48
C TYR A 19 -0.45 -5.65 -12.41
N GLY A 20 -0.53 -6.90 -11.99
CA GLY A 20 0.64 -7.76 -11.89
C GLY A 20 1.62 -7.32 -10.82
N LEU A 21 1.12 -6.79 -9.70
CA LEU A 21 1.99 -6.35 -8.60
C LEU A 21 2.71 -7.53 -7.98
N ARG A 22 3.96 -7.31 -7.56
CA ARG A 22 4.77 -8.33 -6.92
C ARG A 22 4.32 -8.58 -5.49
N ALA A 23 3.99 -7.52 -4.76
CA ALA A 23 3.54 -7.62 -3.37
C ALA A 23 2.78 -6.36 -2.97
N VAL A 24 1.90 -6.49 -1.98
CA VAL A 24 1.17 -5.36 -1.39
C VAL A 24 1.21 -5.51 0.12
N TYR A 25 1.47 -4.39 0.81
CA TYR A 25 1.54 -4.33 2.26
C TYR A 25 0.62 -3.24 2.78
N VAL A 26 0.08 -3.45 3.98
CA VAL A 26 -0.63 -2.42 4.74
C VAL A 26 0.32 -1.94 5.84
N PHE A 27 0.37 -0.64 6.06
CA PHE A 27 1.16 -0.07 7.15
C PHE A 27 0.33 0.98 7.89
N GLY A 28 0.94 1.67 8.84
CA GLY A 28 0.26 2.70 9.60
C GLY A 28 -0.77 2.16 10.59
N SER A 29 -1.85 2.91 10.80
CA SER A 29 -2.83 2.60 11.83
C SER A 29 -3.54 1.26 11.62
N TYR A 30 -3.85 0.91 10.38
CA TYR A 30 -4.48 -0.38 10.09
C TYR A 30 -3.56 -1.55 10.41
N ALA A 31 -2.27 -1.42 10.10
CA ALA A 31 -1.30 -2.47 10.40
C ALA A 31 -1.10 -2.67 11.90
N ARG A 32 -1.22 -1.58 12.68
CA ARG A 32 -1.06 -1.62 14.14
C ARG A 32 -2.35 -1.89 14.89
N ASN A 33 -3.45 -2.13 14.17
CA ASN A 33 -4.77 -2.34 14.76
C ASN A 33 -5.25 -1.13 15.60
N GLU A 34 -4.89 0.07 15.13
CA GLU A 34 -5.23 1.33 15.78
C GLU A 34 -6.13 2.22 14.92
N ALA A 35 -6.68 1.67 13.84
CA ALA A 35 -7.48 2.44 12.91
C ALA A 35 -8.82 2.86 13.51
N THR A 36 -9.28 4.03 13.09
CA THR A 36 -10.62 4.56 13.42
C THR A 36 -11.40 4.76 12.12
N ASP A 37 -12.68 5.12 12.23
CA ASP A 37 -13.51 5.39 11.05
C ASP A 37 -12.94 6.50 10.16
N ASN A 38 -12.15 7.39 10.75
CA ASN A 38 -11.55 8.52 10.02
C ASN A 38 -10.13 8.22 9.53
N SER A 39 -9.60 7.04 9.82
CA SER A 39 -8.24 6.69 9.38
C SER A 39 -8.18 6.41 7.90
N ASP A 40 -7.15 6.94 7.23
CA ASP A 40 -6.82 6.57 5.87
C ASP A 40 -6.17 5.18 5.86
N ILE A 41 -6.26 4.52 4.73
CA ILE A 41 -5.63 3.21 4.56
C ILE A 41 -4.29 3.41 3.87
N ASP A 42 -3.22 3.08 4.59
CA ASP A 42 -1.86 3.25 4.10
C ASP A 42 -1.41 1.96 3.43
N ILE A 43 -1.14 2.04 2.13
CA ILE A 43 -0.77 0.87 1.32
C ILE A 43 0.59 1.10 0.68
N LEU A 44 1.46 0.11 0.83
CA LEU A 44 2.76 0.06 0.18
C LEU A 44 2.73 -1.04 -0.87
N ILE A 45 3.12 -0.72 -2.10
CA ILE A 45 3.18 -1.70 -3.17
C ILE A 45 4.61 -1.90 -3.64
N ASP A 46 4.92 -3.14 -4.02
CA ASP A 46 6.13 -3.48 -4.76
C ASP A 46 5.73 -3.64 -6.22
N ARG A 47 6.10 -2.65 -7.05
CA ARG A 47 5.71 -2.64 -8.46
C ARG A 47 6.75 -3.25 -9.39
N GLU A 48 7.80 -3.85 -8.87
CA GLU A 48 8.85 -4.47 -9.68
C GLU A 48 8.26 -5.56 -10.58
N GLY A 49 8.56 -5.47 -11.87
CA GLY A 49 8.04 -6.43 -12.84
C GLY A 49 6.55 -6.29 -13.15
N SER A 50 5.88 -5.29 -12.60
CA SER A 50 4.45 -5.07 -12.81
C SER A 50 4.17 -4.27 -14.07
N LYS A 51 2.86 -4.10 -14.36
CA LYS A 51 2.41 -3.24 -15.45
C LYS A 51 2.41 -1.76 -15.09
N VAL A 52 2.71 -1.42 -13.84
CA VAL A 52 2.70 -0.04 -13.34
C VAL A 52 4.06 0.60 -13.62
N LYS A 53 4.19 1.24 -14.78
CA LYS A 53 5.46 1.80 -15.26
C LYS A 53 5.41 3.30 -15.51
N SER A 54 4.26 3.91 -15.41
CA SER A 54 4.10 5.35 -15.67
C SER A 54 3.14 5.96 -14.66
N LEU A 55 3.13 7.29 -14.59
CA LEU A 55 2.17 8.02 -13.75
C LEU A 55 0.73 7.74 -14.15
N PHE A 56 0.48 7.53 -15.44
CA PHE A 56 -0.85 7.20 -15.93
C PHE A 56 -1.33 5.87 -15.35
N GLN A 57 -0.48 4.86 -15.39
CA GLN A 57 -0.80 3.54 -14.84
C GLN A 57 -0.92 3.57 -13.32
N MET A 58 -0.09 4.37 -12.67
CA MET A 58 -0.16 4.57 -11.21
C MET A 58 -1.48 5.20 -10.80
N GLY A 59 -1.96 6.18 -11.58
CA GLY A 59 -3.26 6.80 -11.35
C GLY A 59 -4.41 5.81 -11.49
N GLY A 60 -4.35 4.95 -12.50
CA GLY A 60 -5.34 3.88 -12.68
C GLY A 60 -5.36 2.91 -11.52
N LEU A 61 -4.19 2.49 -11.07
CA LEU A 61 -4.05 1.62 -9.90
C LEU A 61 -4.65 2.27 -8.65
N TYR A 62 -4.34 3.54 -8.41
CA TYR A 62 -4.87 4.29 -7.29
C TYR A 62 -6.39 4.33 -7.31
N ASN A 63 -6.98 4.67 -8.46
CA ASN A 63 -8.42 4.72 -8.60
C ASN A 63 -9.07 3.36 -8.36
N ASP A 64 -8.49 2.31 -8.92
CA ASP A 64 -9.03 0.96 -8.75
C ASP A 64 -8.97 0.51 -7.29
N LEU A 65 -7.90 0.84 -6.58
CA LEU A 65 -7.79 0.54 -5.16
C LEU A 65 -8.84 1.29 -4.35
N CYS A 66 -9.01 2.59 -4.60
CA CYS A 66 -10.00 3.39 -3.90
C CYS A 66 -11.42 2.87 -4.14
N GLU A 67 -11.74 2.49 -5.38
CA GLU A 67 -13.05 1.92 -5.69
C GLU A 67 -13.27 0.57 -5.03
N SER A 68 -12.27 -0.30 -5.09
CA SER A 68 -12.39 -1.65 -4.52
C SER A 68 -12.54 -1.59 -3.00
N ILE A 69 -11.82 -0.71 -2.36
CA ILE A 69 -11.83 -0.57 -0.90
C ILE A 69 -13.00 0.31 -0.42
N GLY A 70 -13.40 1.29 -1.25
CA GLY A 70 -14.47 2.21 -0.87
C GLY A 70 -14.03 3.32 0.06
N LYS A 71 -12.71 3.57 0.16
CA LYS A 71 -12.12 4.65 0.96
C LYS A 71 -10.91 5.20 0.23
N GLU A 72 -10.48 6.39 0.64
CA GLU A 72 -9.23 6.93 0.15
C GLU A 72 -8.05 6.12 0.66
N VAL A 73 -7.06 5.96 -0.19
CA VAL A 73 -5.86 5.18 0.08
C VAL A 73 -4.66 6.11 -0.02
N ASP A 74 -3.74 5.99 0.94
CA ASP A 74 -2.44 6.64 0.85
C ASP A 74 -1.47 5.62 0.25
N LEU A 75 -1.12 5.81 -1.01
CA LEU A 75 -0.38 4.82 -1.79
C LEU A 75 1.08 5.21 -1.91
N VAL A 76 1.95 4.31 -1.48
CA VAL A 76 3.40 4.48 -1.54
C VAL A 76 4.00 3.28 -2.26
N THR A 77 5.00 3.51 -3.10
CA THR A 77 5.73 2.40 -3.73
C THR A 77 6.99 2.10 -2.95
N LEU A 78 7.34 0.83 -2.89
CA LEU A 78 8.59 0.40 -2.25
C LEU A 78 9.80 1.05 -2.90
N GLN A 79 9.78 1.17 -4.22
CA GLN A 79 10.87 1.77 -4.99
C GLN A 79 11.07 3.24 -4.62
N THR A 80 9.98 4.01 -4.49
CA THR A 80 10.04 5.40 -4.06
C THR A 80 10.56 5.51 -2.63
N LEU A 81 10.10 4.63 -1.75
CA LEU A 81 10.51 4.63 -0.35
C LEU A 81 12.00 4.35 -0.21
N GLU A 82 12.51 3.36 -0.93
CA GLU A 82 13.94 3.05 -0.93
C GLU A 82 14.78 4.22 -1.44
N GLN A 83 14.31 4.90 -2.47
CA GLN A 83 14.97 6.06 -3.03
C GLN A 83 15.03 7.22 -2.03
N GLU A 84 13.91 7.48 -1.35
CA GLU A 84 13.85 8.54 -0.34
C GLU A 84 14.73 8.24 0.88
N SER A 85 14.84 6.97 1.25
CA SER A 85 15.61 6.57 2.44
C SER A 85 17.08 6.89 2.31
N THR A 86 17.61 6.98 1.09
CA THR A 86 19.01 7.32 0.88
C THR A 86 19.28 8.83 0.84
N GLN A 87 18.24 9.66 0.78
CA GLN A 87 18.40 11.09 0.58
C GLN A 87 17.87 11.97 1.70
N GLU A 88 16.66 11.72 2.19
CA GLU A 88 15.99 12.66 3.07
C GLU A 88 15.33 12.07 4.31
N ARG A 89 14.95 10.80 4.29
CA ARG A 89 14.27 10.19 5.43
C ARG A 89 15.26 9.49 6.34
N SER A 90 15.00 9.56 7.64
CA SER A 90 15.87 8.90 8.60
C SER A 90 15.74 7.38 8.50
N PRO A 91 16.83 6.62 8.75
CA PRO A 91 16.75 5.17 8.84
C PRO A 91 15.72 4.69 9.85
N TRP A 92 15.49 5.46 10.90
CA TRP A 92 14.52 5.18 11.95
C TRP A 92 13.09 5.04 11.36
N PHE A 93 12.70 5.95 10.47
CA PHE A 93 11.38 5.91 9.83
C PHE A 93 11.19 4.63 9.02
N ILE A 94 12.20 4.28 8.23
CA ILE A 94 12.16 3.10 7.37
C ILE A 94 12.09 1.82 8.20
N ASP A 95 12.88 1.75 9.27
CA ASP A 95 12.90 0.57 10.14
C ASP A 95 11.55 0.38 10.83
N ASN A 96 10.93 1.45 11.30
CA ASN A 96 9.61 1.39 11.92
C ASN A 96 8.54 0.95 10.91
N LEU A 97 8.61 1.48 9.69
CA LEU A 97 7.68 1.11 8.64
C LEU A 97 7.77 -0.38 8.32
N ARG A 98 8.99 -0.90 8.15
CA ARG A 98 9.22 -2.31 7.84
C ARG A 98 8.76 -3.23 8.98
N ARG A 99 8.91 -2.79 10.21
CA ARG A 99 8.50 -3.58 11.37
C ARG A 99 6.97 -3.69 11.46
N ASP A 100 6.27 -2.60 11.14
CA ASP A 100 4.82 -2.52 11.34
C ASP A 100 4.02 -3.02 10.15
N MET A 101 4.59 -3.03 8.94
CA MET A 101 3.83 -3.39 7.75
C MET A 101 3.42 -4.85 7.73
N VAL A 102 2.24 -5.10 7.18
CA VAL A 102 1.67 -6.44 7.05
C VAL A 102 1.47 -6.75 5.57
N LYS A 103 2.04 -7.86 5.12
CA LYS A 103 1.88 -8.28 3.73
C LYS A 103 0.49 -8.86 3.52
N ILE A 104 -0.25 -8.31 2.57
CA ILE A 104 -1.61 -8.78 2.25
C ILE A 104 -1.71 -9.39 0.85
N TYR A 105 -0.64 -9.30 0.03
CA TYR A 105 -0.63 -9.91 -1.31
C TYR A 105 0.82 -10.16 -1.74
N GLU A 106 1.03 -11.30 -2.38
CA GLU A 106 2.27 -11.61 -3.10
C GLU A 106 2.03 -12.64 -4.20
#